data_0246377e84e8021936d0c7fc2c01d7c9
#
_entry.id   0246377e84e8021936d0c7fc2c01d7c9
#
_cell.length_a   1.000
_cell.length_b   1.000
_cell.length_c   1.000
_cell.angle_alpha   90.00
_cell.angle_beta   90.00
_cell.angle_gamma   90.00
#
_symmetry.space_group_name_H-M   'P 1'
#
loop_
_entity.id
_entity.type
_entity.pdbx_description
1 polymer ?
#
loop_
_entity_poly.entity_id
_entity_poly.type
_entity_poly.pdbx_seq_one_letter_code
_entity_poly.pdbx_strand_id
1 'polypeptide(L)'
;MNALSNILRKNLDHTNDIIVIDKKDYFMMGLTNLWILDGRRRLENSKIPLTKLKSKAITFIQDEITKIDTKAKLVKTLHHIDQSYDFLVIALGAEMSTNMIPGFNLHNNFNF
;
A
#
# COMPACT_ATOMS: atom_id res chain seq x y z
N MET A 1 -3.46 0.17 5.46
CA MET A 1 -2.05 0.09 5.91
C MET A 1 -1.56 1.31 6.69
N ASN A 2 -1.82 2.53 6.23
CA ASN A 2 -1.40 3.77 6.95
C ASN A 2 -1.90 3.89 8.39
N ALA A 3 -3.10 3.38 8.71
CA ALA A 3 -3.63 3.43 10.07
C ALA A 3 -2.79 2.59 11.02
N LEU A 4 -2.45 1.34 10.63
CA LEU A 4 -1.67 0.42 11.45
C LEU A 4 -0.26 0.95 11.71
N SER A 5 0.47 1.41 10.68
CA SER A 5 1.83 1.93 10.86
C SER A 5 1.87 3.16 11.77
N ASN A 6 0.86 4.03 11.69
CA ASN A 6 0.72 5.17 12.60
C ASN A 6 0.41 4.74 14.04
N ILE A 7 -0.42 3.70 14.24
CA ILE A 7 -0.72 3.14 15.56
C ILE A 7 0.53 2.49 16.14
N LEU A 8 1.24 1.70 15.35
CA LEU A 8 2.51 1.09 15.78
C LEU A 8 3.53 2.15 16.20
N ARG A 9 3.69 3.22 15.40
CA ARG A 9 4.65 4.29 15.74
C ARG A 9 4.28 5.06 17.01
N LYS A 10 3.01 5.11 17.38
CA LYS A 10 2.56 5.73 18.63
C LYS A 10 2.81 4.85 19.86
N ASN A 11 2.80 3.54 19.68
CA ASN A 11 2.86 2.58 20.79
C ASN A 11 4.24 1.92 20.96
N LEU A 12 5.07 1.93 19.92
CA LEU A 12 6.42 1.41 19.95
C LEU A 12 7.41 2.58 20.15
N ASP A 13 8.50 2.30 20.86
CA ASP A 13 9.59 3.27 20.98
C ASP A 13 10.38 3.41 19.67
N HIS A 14 11.29 4.38 19.62
CA HIS A 14 12.06 4.69 18.41
C HIS A 14 13.19 3.68 18.13
N THR A 15 13.42 2.69 19.00
CA THR A 15 14.38 1.60 18.76
C THR A 15 13.82 0.56 17.80
N ASN A 16 12.49 0.57 17.57
CA ASN A 16 11.82 -0.33 16.61
C ASN A 16 11.69 0.35 15.26
N ASP A 17 12.26 -0.27 14.22
CA ASP A 17 12.10 0.17 12.85
C ASP A 17 10.73 -0.28 12.30
N ILE A 18 9.99 0.67 11.75
CA ILE A 18 8.73 0.39 11.06
C ILE A 18 8.94 0.65 9.57
N ILE A 19 8.78 -0.40 8.76
CA ILE A 19 8.97 -0.35 7.32
C ILE A 19 7.62 -0.66 6.65
N VAL A 20 7.24 0.17 5.70
CA VAL A 20 6.06 -0.01 4.84
C VAL A 20 6.54 -0.20 3.41
N ILE A 21 6.15 -1.31 2.78
CA ILE A 21 6.45 -1.60 1.37
C ILE A 21 5.12 -1.60 0.61
N ASP A 22 5.04 -0.82 -0.45
CA ASP A 22 3.89 -0.78 -1.34
C ASP A 22 4.33 -0.42 -2.77
N LYS A 23 3.70 -1.00 -3.78
CA LYS A 23 3.96 -0.65 -5.18
C LYS A 23 3.45 0.76 -5.53
N LYS A 24 2.44 1.25 -4.82
CA LYS A 24 1.88 2.60 -4.98
C LYS A 24 2.58 3.58 -4.06
N ASP A 25 2.79 4.80 -4.53
CA ASP A 25 3.37 5.90 -3.77
C ASP A 25 2.34 6.73 -2.99
N TYR A 26 1.07 6.35 -3.07
CA TYR A 26 -0.04 7.04 -2.42
C TYR A 26 -1.04 6.09 -1.78
N PHE A 27 -1.72 6.60 -0.78
CA PHE A 27 -2.93 6.01 -0.21
C PHE A 27 -4.16 6.78 -0.67
N MET A 28 -5.21 6.06 -1.04
CA MET A 28 -6.53 6.62 -1.32
C MET A 28 -7.59 5.76 -0.65
N MET A 29 -8.52 6.38 0.05
CA MET A 29 -9.63 5.69 0.68
C MET A 29 -10.68 5.32 -0.37
N GLY A 30 -11.15 4.08 -0.40
CA GLY A 30 -12.08 3.59 -1.42
C GLY A 30 -13.38 4.39 -1.54
N LEU A 31 -13.94 4.87 -0.41
CA LEU A 31 -15.13 5.73 -0.42
C LEU A 31 -14.94 7.05 -1.19
N THR A 32 -13.70 7.50 -1.38
CA THR A 32 -13.40 8.71 -2.13
C THR A 32 -13.76 8.58 -3.61
N ASN A 33 -13.79 7.35 -4.13
CA ASN A 33 -14.19 7.07 -5.51
C ASN A 33 -15.60 7.58 -5.81
N LEU A 34 -16.53 7.46 -4.87
CA LEU A 34 -17.90 7.95 -5.02
C LEU A 34 -17.93 9.50 -5.16
N TRP A 35 -17.06 10.21 -4.43
CA TRP A 35 -16.98 11.66 -4.51
C TRP A 35 -16.27 12.15 -5.79
N ILE A 36 -15.41 11.32 -6.36
CA ILE A 36 -14.79 11.59 -7.65
C ILE A 36 -15.83 11.43 -8.76
N LEU A 37 -16.66 10.38 -8.68
CA LEU A 37 -17.72 10.11 -9.67
C LEU A 37 -18.76 11.22 -9.75
N ASP A 38 -19.20 11.74 -8.59
CA ASP A 38 -20.21 12.81 -8.57
C ASP A 38 -19.60 14.22 -8.71
N GLY A 39 -18.29 14.30 -8.98
CA GLY A 39 -17.58 15.56 -9.23
C GLY A 39 -17.26 16.39 -7.98
N ARG A 40 -17.59 15.90 -6.77
CA ARG A 40 -17.31 16.62 -5.51
C ARG A 40 -15.83 16.70 -5.18
N ARG A 41 -15.02 15.75 -5.67
CA ARG A 41 -13.57 15.73 -5.47
C ARG A 41 -12.82 15.41 -6.75
N ARG A 42 -11.65 16.02 -6.89
CA ARG A 42 -10.69 15.65 -7.93
C ARG A 42 -9.79 14.51 -7.43
N LEU A 43 -9.36 13.67 -8.36
CA LEU A 43 -8.50 12.51 -8.08
C LEU A 43 -7.20 12.92 -7.36
N GLU A 44 -6.58 14.02 -7.80
CA GLU A 44 -5.32 14.52 -7.25
C GLU A 44 -5.44 14.90 -5.77
N ASN A 45 -6.59 15.48 -5.39
CA ASN A 45 -6.87 15.89 -4.01
C ASN A 45 -7.28 14.73 -3.09
N SER A 46 -7.42 13.54 -3.67
CA SER A 46 -7.87 12.33 -2.98
C SER A 46 -6.72 11.40 -2.62
N LYS A 47 -5.54 11.65 -3.17
CA LYS A 47 -4.32 10.87 -2.93
C LYS A 47 -3.51 11.46 -1.77
N ILE A 48 -3.13 10.61 -0.83
CA ILE A 48 -2.24 10.97 0.27
C ILE A 48 -0.88 10.34 -0.01
N PRO A 49 0.18 11.12 -0.29
CA PRO A 49 1.50 10.57 -0.57
C PRO A 49 2.04 9.75 0.61
N LEU A 50 2.53 8.54 0.36
CA LEU A 50 3.15 7.68 1.38
C LEU A 50 4.52 8.20 1.83
N THR A 51 5.15 9.07 1.05
CA THR A 51 6.38 9.78 1.44
C THR A 51 6.23 10.58 2.74
N LYS A 52 5.00 10.99 3.09
CA LYS A 52 4.70 11.66 4.38
C LYS A 52 4.95 10.77 5.60
N LEU A 53 5.09 9.46 5.44
CA LEU A 53 5.43 8.54 6.53
C LEU A 53 6.82 8.84 7.13
N LYS A 54 7.76 9.34 6.33
CA LYS A 54 9.10 9.74 6.81
C LYS A 54 9.06 10.75 7.95
N SER A 55 8.14 11.71 7.92
CA SER A 55 7.99 12.70 9.00
C SER A 55 7.57 12.08 10.33
N LYS A 56 7.17 10.81 10.33
CA LYS A 56 6.74 10.04 11.51
C LYS A 56 7.75 8.96 11.89
N ALA A 57 8.98 9.03 11.40
CA ALA A 57 9.99 7.99 11.60
C ALA A 57 9.50 6.59 11.17
N ILE A 58 8.80 6.52 10.02
CA ILE A 58 8.38 5.29 9.35
C ILE A 58 9.08 5.27 7.99
N THR A 59 9.82 4.22 7.72
CA THR A 59 10.49 4.03 6.42
C THR A 59 9.48 3.56 5.39
N PHE A 60 9.40 4.25 4.27
CA PHE A 60 8.59 3.85 3.13
C PHE A 60 9.48 3.41 1.97
N ILE A 61 9.24 2.21 1.47
CA ILE A 61 9.90 1.63 0.28
C ILE A 61 8.83 1.44 -0.78
N GLN A 62 8.96 2.18 -1.89
CA GLN A 62 8.11 1.98 -3.04
C GLN A 62 8.70 0.88 -3.90
N ASP A 63 8.14 -0.32 -3.82
CA ASP A 63 8.56 -1.46 -4.62
C ASP A 63 7.48 -2.54 -4.67
N GLU A 64 7.61 -3.45 -5.62
CA GLU A 64 6.76 -4.62 -5.76
C GLU A 64 7.34 -5.81 -4.99
N ILE A 65 6.53 -6.41 -4.11
CA ILE A 65 6.91 -7.60 -3.38
C ILE A 65 6.80 -8.81 -4.30
N THR A 66 7.90 -9.51 -4.52
CA THR A 66 7.97 -10.69 -5.39
C THR A 66 7.88 -12.00 -4.64
N LYS A 67 8.40 -12.03 -3.39
CA LYS A 67 8.40 -13.23 -2.56
C LYS A 67 8.46 -12.89 -1.08
N ILE A 68 7.81 -13.69 -0.27
CA ILE A 68 7.94 -13.69 1.19
C ILE A 68 8.50 -15.03 1.62
N ASP A 69 9.69 -15.01 2.21
CA ASP A 69 10.32 -16.20 2.79
C ASP A 69 10.11 -16.17 4.30
N THR A 70 9.16 -16.98 4.76
CA THR A 70 8.80 -17.04 6.19
C THR A 70 9.83 -17.77 7.03
N LYS A 71 10.62 -18.68 6.43
CA LYS A 71 11.68 -19.41 7.16
C LYS A 71 12.90 -18.53 7.38
N ALA A 72 13.31 -17.81 6.33
CA ALA A 72 14.44 -16.87 6.40
C ALA A 72 14.03 -15.51 6.97
N LYS A 73 12.75 -15.25 7.23
CA LYS A 73 12.19 -13.95 7.64
C LYS A 73 12.62 -12.81 6.70
N LEU A 74 12.47 -13.02 5.40
CA LEU A 74 12.84 -12.06 4.36
C LEU A 74 11.68 -11.74 3.44
N VAL A 75 11.52 -10.46 3.11
CA VAL A 75 10.64 -9.98 2.04
C VAL A 75 11.52 -9.59 0.86
N LYS A 76 11.31 -10.24 -0.28
CA LYS A 76 12.01 -9.93 -1.54
C LYS A 76 11.20 -8.95 -2.36
N THR A 77 11.89 -7.94 -2.88
CA THR A 77 11.30 -6.93 -3.74
C THR A 77 11.95 -6.95 -5.13
N LEU A 78 11.33 -6.29 -6.09
CA LEU A 78 11.77 -6.35 -7.49
C LEU A 78 13.07 -5.57 -7.74
N HIS A 79 13.21 -4.39 -7.12
CA HIS A 79 14.30 -3.45 -7.46
C HIS A 79 15.22 -3.15 -6.27
N HIS A 80 14.79 -3.42 -5.03
CA HIS A 80 15.55 -3.11 -3.83
C HIS A 80 16.13 -4.36 -3.18
N ILE A 81 16.97 -4.14 -2.17
CA ILE A 81 17.59 -5.20 -1.38
C ILE A 81 16.51 -5.90 -0.54
N ASP A 82 16.65 -7.22 -0.38
CA ASP A 82 15.79 -8.03 0.47
C ASP A 82 15.70 -7.45 1.89
N GLN A 83 14.47 -7.29 2.38
CA GLN A 83 14.20 -6.72 3.69
C GLN A 83 13.94 -7.81 4.72
N SER A 84 14.77 -7.88 5.77
CA SER A 84 14.53 -8.74 6.92
C SER A 84 13.47 -8.18 7.86
N TYR A 85 12.81 -9.05 8.63
CA TYR A 85 11.80 -8.63 9.60
C TYR A 85 11.77 -9.54 10.83
N ASP A 86 11.40 -9.00 11.97
CA ASP A 86 11.04 -9.75 13.17
C ASP A 86 9.55 -10.10 13.16
N PHE A 87 8.72 -9.12 12.81
CA PHE A 87 7.28 -9.25 12.67
C PHE A 87 6.83 -8.73 11.30
N LEU A 88 5.95 -9.47 10.64
CA LEU A 88 5.42 -9.12 9.33
C LEU A 88 3.89 -9.02 9.37
N VAL A 89 3.35 -7.92 8.86
CA VAL A 89 1.92 -7.76 8.60
C VAL A 89 1.69 -7.72 7.10
N ILE A 90 0.91 -8.66 6.58
CA ILE A 90 0.53 -8.71 5.17
C ILE A 90 -0.84 -8.05 5.01
N ALA A 91 -0.89 -6.93 4.29
CA ALA A 91 -2.10 -6.15 4.06
C ALA A 91 -2.11 -5.59 2.62
N LEU A 92 -1.87 -6.44 1.65
CA LEU A 92 -1.70 -6.09 0.23
C LEU A 92 -3.01 -5.70 -0.45
N GLY A 93 -4.15 -5.96 0.21
CA GLY A 93 -5.47 -5.71 -0.36
C GLY A 93 -5.90 -6.80 -1.35
N ALA A 94 -6.80 -6.43 -2.24
CA ALA A 94 -7.32 -7.28 -3.29
C ALA A 94 -7.25 -6.55 -4.64
N GLU A 95 -7.11 -7.30 -5.70
CA GLU A 95 -7.19 -6.82 -7.07
C GLU A 95 -8.39 -7.46 -7.77
N MET A 96 -9.12 -6.67 -8.55
CA MET A 96 -10.23 -7.20 -9.32
C MET A 96 -9.72 -8.05 -10.48
N SER A 97 -10.17 -9.30 -10.55
CA SER A 97 -9.91 -10.18 -11.69
C SER A 97 -10.94 -9.90 -12.78
N THR A 98 -10.55 -9.15 -13.79
CA THR A 98 -11.41 -8.81 -14.94
C THR A 98 -11.56 -9.96 -15.92
N ASN A 99 -10.67 -10.96 -15.85
CA ASN A 99 -10.63 -12.09 -16.79
C ASN A 99 -11.75 -13.11 -16.59
N MET A 100 -12.49 -13.03 -15.48
CA MET A 100 -13.56 -13.98 -15.14
C MET A 100 -14.89 -13.67 -15.85
N ILE A 101 -15.04 -12.48 -16.43
CA ILE A 101 -16.26 -12.02 -17.08
C ILE A 101 -15.99 -11.85 -18.58
N PRO A 102 -16.57 -12.69 -19.46
CA PRO A 102 -16.40 -12.53 -20.89
C PRO A 102 -16.86 -11.14 -21.36
N GLY A 103 -16.03 -10.45 -22.15
CA GLY A 103 -16.32 -9.11 -22.65
C GLY A 103 -16.04 -7.97 -21.68
N PHE A 104 -15.66 -8.25 -20.43
CA PHE A 104 -15.23 -7.21 -19.50
C PHE A 104 -13.81 -6.78 -19.84
N ASN A 105 -13.63 -5.49 -20.13
CA ASN A 105 -12.31 -4.90 -20.34
C ASN A 105 -12.23 -3.53 -19.66
N LEU A 106 -11.01 -3.13 -19.27
CA LEU A 106 -10.75 -1.88 -18.55
C LEU A 106 -11.01 -0.60 -19.36
N HIS A 107 -11.13 -0.71 -20.70
CA HIS A 107 -11.40 0.45 -21.55
C HIS A 107 -12.87 0.86 -21.55
N ASN A 108 -13.77 -0.11 -21.38
CA ASN A 108 -15.22 0.10 -21.50
C ASN A 108 -15.97 -0.04 -20.16
N ASN A 109 -15.30 -0.40 -19.09
CA ASN A 109 -15.91 -0.64 -17.79
C ASN A 109 -15.15 0.09 -16.70
N PHE A 110 -15.90 0.69 -15.78
CA PHE A 110 -15.35 1.32 -14.59
C PHE A 110 -15.31 0.30 -13.45
N ASN A 111 -14.16 0.16 -12.81
CA ASN A 111 -14.02 -0.55 -11.54
C ASN A 111 -13.58 0.45 -10.46
N PHE A 112 -14.07 0.24 -9.29
CA PHE A 112 -13.79 1.09 -8.14
C PHE A 112 -12.85 0.39 -7.16
#